data_41414f89edddb4ea1b83acc6006a0e16
#
_entry.id   41414f89edddb4ea1b83acc6006a0e16
#
_cell.length_a   1.000
_cell.length_b   1.000
_cell.length_c   1.000
_cell.angle_alpha   90.00
_cell.angle_beta   90.00
_cell.angle_gamma   90.00
#
_symmetry.space_group_name_H-M   'P 1'
#
loop_
_entity.id
_entity.type
_entity.pdbx_description
1 polymer ?
#
loop_
_entity_poly.entity_id
_entity_poly.type
_entity_poly.pdbx_seq_one_letter_code
_entity_poly.pdbx_strand_id
1 'polypeptide(L)'
;MAAYTKIKKDEDMVVDKSYDGSGESYIFDPYNPLNKQIQEDEIKELLAKYNVYTPIHNFTLYKRSFIHRSYTKRPAEWNEKNNIIIVPKPDGCPDLYTKSNERLEFLGDGVLECIAKFYLYKRFPKADEGFMTDTKIELVKNESIGRIAMEMGLHKWFMISKHTEQKNLRSNHKKLGCLFEAFVGALFLDFNRVTIHDEAHWFDQMFQCGPGFQVAQLFVEAVFDRHIDWTRITKQSDNFKRPLQELLQSEFKTTPHIMEMESFTQENGYHMGVYLCLGQSTHGVHHSETMSRGKMDSFEQIHKHMAYYKKIYLFLGSGQHKTKINAEQMACKDAIDYVKSLRDFSDVIDKVQQKHNAFL
;
A
#
# COMPACT_ATOMS: atom_id res chain seq x y z
N MET A 1 -34.62 15.19 0.18
CA MET A 1 -33.24 15.53 0.58
C MET A 1 -32.35 14.30 0.88
N ALA A 2 -32.85 13.21 1.48
CA ALA A 2 -32.03 12.02 1.79
C ALA A 2 -31.53 11.22 0.57
N ALA A 3 -32.25 11.22 -0.56
CA ALA A 3 -31.85 10.53 -1.79
C ALA A 3 -30.67 11.22 -2.51
N TYR A 4 -30.59 12.55 -2.41
CA TYR A 4 -29.52 13.35 -3.03
C TYR A 4 -28.14 13.11 -2.40
N THR A 5 -28.10 12.81 -1.10
CA THR A 5 -26.86 12.57 -0.36
C THR A 5 -26.27 11.18 -0.62
N LYS A 6 -27.10 10.20 -1.02
CA LYS A 6 -26.66 8.83 -1.32
C LYS A 6 -26.08 8.70 -2.75
N ILE A 7 -26.61 9.44 -3.71
CA ILE A 7 -26.09 9.45 -5.10
C ILE A 7 -24.72 10.14 -5.16
N LYS A 8 -24.48 11.17 -4.35
CA LYS A 8 -23.18 11.86 -4.25
C LYS A 8 -22.06 11.04 -3.62
N LYS A 9 -22.38 9.97 -2.89
CA LYS A 9 -21.37 9.09 -2.25
C LYS A 9 -20.83 8.01 -3.17
N ASP A 10 -21.44 7.78 -4.32
CA ASP A 10 -20.99 6.79 -5.29
C ASP A 10 -20.14 7.50 -6.36
N GLU A 11 -18.87 7.79 -6.02
CA GLU A 11 -17.93 8.55 -6.86
C GLU A 11 -17.68 7.93 -8.24
N ASP A 12 -18.03 6.64 -8.40
CA ASP A 12 -17.88 5.90 -9.65
C ASP A 12 -19.11 6.04 -10.57
N MET A 13 -20.14 6.77 -10.14
CA MET A 13 -21.34 7.01 -10.92
C MET A 13 -21.62 8.51 -11.05
N VAL A 14 -21.44 9.05 -12.22
CA VAL A 14 -22.01 10.32 -12.60
C VAL A 14 -23.26 10.08 -13.41
N VAL A 15 -24.29 10.75 -13.00
CA VAL A 15 -25.58 10.75 -13.60
C VAL A 15 -25.84 12.17 -14.08
N ASP A 16 -25.92 12.37 -15.38
CA ASP A 16 -26.31 13.65 -15.95
C ASP A 16 -27.78 13.93 -15.62
N LYS A 17 -28.07 15.15 -15.16
CA LYS A 17 -29.45 15.56 -14.93
C LYS A 17 -30.13 15.88 -16.25
N SER A 18 -31.25 15.23 -16.52
CA SER A 18 -32.16 15.60 -17.59
C SER A 18 -33.42 16.23 -16.97
N TYR A 19 -33.84 17.37 -17.50
CA TYR A 19 -35.11 17.99 -17.18
C TYR A 19 -36.06 17.74 -18.34
N ASP A 20 -36.98 16.80 -18.18
CA ASP A 20 -38.19 16.77 -18.99
C ASP A 20 -39.33 17.35 -18.14
N GLY A 21 -40.41 17.81 -18.77
CA GLY A 21 -41.50 18.49 -18.08
C GLY A 21 -42.24 17.69 -17.00
N SER A 22 -41.76 16.49 -16.65
CA SER A 22 -42.31 15.57 -15.65
C SER A 22 -41.48 15.47 -14.35
N GLY A 23 -40.27 16.05 -14.30
CA GLY A 23 -39.42 16.05 -13.13
C GLY A 23 -37.94 15.87 -13.44
N GLU A 24 -37.09 15.82 -12.36
CA GLU A 24 -35.67 15.49 -12.50
C GLU A 24 -35.49 14.00 -12.79
N SER A 25 -35.00 13.63 -13.95
CA SER A 25 -34.50 12.30 -14.26
C SER A 25 -32.98 12.30 -14.34
N TYR A 26 -32.39 11.15 -14.05
CA TYR A 26 -30.92 10.97 -14.06
C TYR A 26 -30.54 10.01 -15.19
N ILE A 27 -29.65 10.43 -16.08
CA ILE A 27 -29.17 9.60 -17.19
C ILE A 27 -27.84 9.00 -16.79
N PHE A 28 -27.74 7.67 -16.80
CA PHE A 28 -26.51 6.93 -16.54
C PHE A 28 -26.00 6.26 -17.83
N ASP A 29 -24.82 6.70 -18.29
CA ASP A 29 -24.12 6.12 -19.44
C ASP A 29 -22.85 5.39 -18.97
N PRO A 30 -22.94 4.09 -18.66
CA PRO A 30 -21.78 3.29 -18.24
C PRO A 30 -20.95 2.80 -19.42
N TYR A 31 -21.48 2.79 -20.65
CA TYR A 31 -20.85 2.13 -21.77
C TYR A 31 -19.60 2.85 -22.26
N ASN A 32 -18.49 2.14 -22.25
CA ASN A 32 -17.18 2.65 -22.63
C ASN A 32 -16.68 1.91 -23.87
N PRO A 33 -16.56 2.58 -25.03
CA PRO A 33 -16.09 1.95 -26.26
C PRO A 33 -14.61 1.55 -26.23
N LEU A 34 -13.83 2.04 -25.29
CA LEU A 34 -12.44 1.67 -25.10
C LEU A 34 -12.25 0.35 -24.35
N ASN A 35 -13.32 -0.20 -23.79
CA ASN A 35 -13.25 -1.48 -23.10
C ASN A 35 -12.99 -2.62 -24.06
N LYS A 36 -11.97 -3.42 -23.74
CA LYS A 36 -11.62 -4.64 -24.47
C LYS A 36 -11.67 -5.81 -23.52
N GLN A 37 -12.43 -6.84 -23.88
CA GLN A 37 -12.46 -8.07 -23.10
C GLN A 37 -11.23 -8.93 -23.40
N ILE A 38 -10.54 -9.33 -22.34
CA ILE A 38 -9.40 -10.25 -22.45
C ILE A 38 -9.84 -11.61 -23.01
N GLN A 39 -8.98 -12.22 -23.81
CA GLN A 39 -9.17 -13.55 -24.36
C GLN A 39 -8.32 -14.58 -23.61
N GLU A 40 -8.69 -15.85 -23.72
CA GLU A 40 -8.01 -16.93 -22.99
C GLU A 40 -6.53 -17.06 -23.40
N ASP A 41 -6.23 -16.91 -24.67
CA ASP A 41 -4.86 -16.99 -25.15
C ASP A 41 -3.99 -15.84 -24.64
N GLU A 42 -4.57 -14.63 -24.48
CA GLU A 42 -3.87 -13.49 -23.87
C GLU A 42 -3.52 -13.75 -22.40
N ILE A 43 -4.39 -14.47 -21.65
CA ILE A 43 -4.07 -14.91 -20.29
C ILE A 43 -2.95 -15.96 -20.31
N LYS A 44 -3.00 -16.94 -21.21
CA LYS A 44 -1.94 -17.96 -21.35
C LYS A 44 -0.58 -17.33 -21.65
N GLU A 45 -0.55 -16.38 -22.59
CA GLU A 45 0.66 -15.64 -22.92
C GLU A 45 1.18 -14.81 -21.72
N LEU A 46 0.27 -14.15 -21.00
CA LEU A 46 0.62 -13.39 -19.80
C LEU A 46 1.22 -14.30 -18.74
N LEU A 47 0.57 -15.41 -18.41
CA LEU A 47 1.04 -16.37 -17.41
C LEU A 47 2.39 -16.99 -17.81
N ALA A 48 2.56 -17.34 -19.10
CA ALA A 48 3.81 -17.90 -19.61
C ALA A 48 5.00 -16.94 -19.46
N LYS A 49 4.79 -15.63 -19.61
CA LYS A 49 5.83 -14.60 -19.36
C LYS A 49 6.38 -14.64 -17.93
N TYR A 50 5.61 -15.17 -16.99
CA TYR A 50 5.95 -15.26 -15.56
C TYR A 50 6.03 -16.72 -15.09
N ASN A 51 6.52 -17.60 -15.95
CA ASN A 51 6.86 -19.00 -15.67
C ASN A 51 5.68 -19.91 -15.31
N VAL A 52 4.45 -19.54 -15.66
CA VAL A 52 3.26 -20.37 -15.46
C VAL A 52 2.81 -20.91 -16.82
N TYR A 53 3.11 -22.18 -17.09
CA TYR A 53 2.87 -22.85 -18.38
C TYR A 53 1.75 -23.89 -18.31
N THR A 54 0.80 -23.72 -17.45
CA THR A 54 -0.27 -24.69 -17.20
C THR A 54 -1.57 -24.26 -17.89
N PRO A 55 -2.47 -25.20 -18.21
CA PRO A 55 -3.77 -24.86 -18.80
C PRO A 55 -4.64 -24.06 -17.79
N ILE A 56 -5.43 -23.15 -18.32
CA ILE A 56 -6.48 -22.44 -17.57
C ILE A 56 -7.64 -23.39 -17.35
N HIS A 57 -8.13 -23.50 -16.10
CA HIS A 57 -9.26 -24.36 -15.76
C HIS A 57 -10.59 -23.60 -15.75
N ASN A 58 -10.57 -22.33 -15.32
CA ASN A 58 -11.75 -21.48 -15.25
C ASN A 58 -11.47 -20.05 -15.75
N PHE A 59 -11.54 -19.87 -17.04
CA PHE A 59 -11.31 -18.57 -17.68
C PHE A 59 -12.24 -17.46 -17.18
N THR A 60 -13.44 -17.82 -16.67
CA THR A 60 -14.40 -16.82 -16.16
C THR A 60 -13.86 -16.06 -14.95
N LEU A 61 -13.00 -16.69 -14.13
CA LEU A 61 -12.34 -16.02 -13.00
C LEU A 61 -11.44 -14.88 -13.49
N TYR A 62 -10.63 -15.16 -14.51
CA TYR A 62 -9.73 -14.13 -15.10
C TYR A 62 -10.53 -13.01 -15.76
N LYS A 63 -11.55 -13.31 -16.55
CA LYS A 63 -12.43 -12.26 -17.09
C LYS A 63 -12.97 -11.37 -15.98
N ARG A 64 -13.45 -11.98 -14.89
CA ARG A 64 -14.02 -11.24 -13.76
C ARG A 64 -12.99 -10.37 -13.04
N SER A 65 -11.70 -10.77 -12.96
CA SER A 65 -10.67 -9.97 -12.32
C SER A 65 -10.48 -8.60 -12.97
N PHE A 66 -10.81 -8.45 -14.25
CA PHE A 66 -10.71 -7.19 -15.00
C PHE A 66 -11.96 -6.31 -14.92
N ILE A 67 -13.01 -6.68 -14.18
CA ILE A 67 -14.27 -5.92 -14.17
C ILE A 67 -14.33 -5.02 -12.94
N HIS A 68 -14.16 -3.71 -13.15
CA HIS A 68 -14.38 -2.73 -12.10
C HIS A 68 -15.86 -2.58 -11.77
N ARG A 69 -16.19 -2.27 -10.52
CA ARG A 69 -17.58 -2.09 -10.06
C ARG A 69 -18.38 -1.05 -10.88
N SER A 70 -17.72 -0.06 -11.47
CA SER A 70 -18.37 0.94 -12.30
C SER A 70 -18.97 0.36 -13.60
N TYR A 71 -18.54 -0.84 -14.03
CA TYR A 71 -19.02 -1.52 -15.23
C TYR A 71 -19.93 -2.71 -14.89
N THR A 72 -20.67 -2.61 -13.79
CA THR A 72 -21.61 -3.64 -13.37
C THR A 72 -23.06 -3.16 -13.45
N LYS A 73 -23.97 -4.12 -13.67
CA LYS A 73 -25.42 -3.87 -13.59
C LYS A 73 -25.78 -3.47 -12.16
N ARG A 74 -26.69 -2.49 -12.05
CA ARG A 74 -27.29 -2.10 -10.78
C ARG A 74 -28.66 -2.77 -10.64
N PRO A 75 -29.13 -3.00 -9.40
CA PRO A 75 -30.47 -3.51 -9.18
C PRO A 75 -31.53 -2.61 -9.85
N ALA A 76 -32.47 -3.21 -10.58
CA ALA A 76 -33.53 -2.45 -11.26
C ALA A 76 -34.33 -1.59 -10.28
N GLU A 77 -34.74 -2.17 -9.15
CA GLU A 77 -35.45 -1.47 -8.07
C GLU A 77 -34.71 -0.20 -7.57
N TRP A 78 -33.38 -0.24 -7.56
CA TRP A 78 -32.59 0.92 -7.15
C TRP A 78 -32.62 2.02 -8.22
N ASN A 79 -32.58 1.67 -9.52
CA ASN A 79 -32.68 2.61 -10.62
C ASN A 79 -34.08 3.27 -10.65
N GLU A 80 -35.12 2.47 -10.51
CA GLU A 80 -36.50 2.95 -10.44
C GLU A 80 -36.73 3.90 -9.27
N LYS A 81 -36.29 3.51 -8.07
CA LYS A 81 -36.43 4.33 -6.86
C LYS A 81 -35.72 5.68 -6.95
N ASN A 82 -34.66 5.79 -7.72
CA ASN A 82 -33.88 7.01 -7.89
C ASN A 82 -34.12 7.71 -9.24
N ASN A 83 -35.12 7.26 -10.00
CA ASN A 83 -35.46 7.78 -11.33
C ASN A 83 -34.23 7.84 -12.28
N ILE A 84 -33.49 6.72 -12.37
CA ILE A 84 -32.28 6.60 -13.18
C ILE A 84 -32.59 5.85 -14.47
N ILE A 85 -32.34 6.49 -15.60
CA ILE A 85 -32.48 5.93 -16.93
C ILE A 85 -31.09 5.49 -17.41
N ILE A 86 -30.93 4.19 -17.72
CA ILE A 86 -29.71 3.70 -18.33
C ILE A 86 -29.76 3.89 -19.82
N VAL A 87 -28.72 4.50 -20.40
CA VAL A 87 -28.60 4.68 -21.85
C VAL A 87 -28.61 3.32 -22.55
N PRO A 88 -29.29 3.19 -23.71
CA PRO A 88 -29.21 1.97 -24.53
C PRO A 88 -27.76 1.63 -24.86
N LYS A 89 -27.44 0.32 -24.85
CA LYS A 89 -26.08 -0.14 -25.15
C LYS A 89 -25.68 0.23 -26.59
N PRO A 90 -24.59 0.98 -26.80
CA PRO A 90 -24.08 1.25 -28.14
C PRO A 90 -23.55 -0.03 -28.80
N ASP A 91 -23.60 -0.07 -30.14
CA ASP A 91 -23.03 -1.18 -30.91
C ASP A 91 -21.51 -1.32 -30.62
N GLY A 92 -21.07 -2.55 -30.49
CA GLY A 92 -19.66 -2.85 -30.23
C GLY A 92 -19.22 -2.71 -28.76
N CYS A 93 -20.05 -2.15 -27.86
CA CYS A 93 -19.73 -2.15 -26.45
C CYS A 93 -20.05 -3.50 -25.77
N PRO A 94 -19.20 -3.99 -24.86
CA PRO A 94 -19.51 -5.18 -24.06
C PRO A 94 -20.74 -4.96 -23.17
N ASP A 95 -21.43 -6.04 -22.81
CA ASP A 95 -22.53 -5.98 -21.86
C ASP A 95 -22.03 -5.63 -20.45
N LEU A 96 -22.89 -5.00 -19.66
CA LEU A 96 -22.62 -4.80 -18.23
C LEU A 96 -22.64 -6.15 -17.51
N TYR A 97 -21.67 -6.33 -16.62
CA TYR A 97 -21.52 -7.55 -15.84
C TYR A 97 -22.37 -7.53 -14.57
N THR A 98 -22.63 -8.70 -14.01
CA THR A 98 -23.41 -8.81 -12.77
C THR A 98 -22.53 -8.72 -11.52
N LYS A 99 -21.23 -8.96 -11.64
CA LYS A 99 -20.28 -9.02 -10.51
C LYS A 99 -18.98 -8.33 -10.87
N SER A 100 -18.48 -7.51 -9.94
CA SER A 100 -17.16 -6.88 -10.02
C SER A 100 -16.04 -7.82 -9.58
N ASN A 101 -14.81 -7.29 -9.65
CA ASN A 101 -13.59 -7.94 -9.19
C ASN A 101 -13.35 -7.83 -7.67
N GLU A 102 -14.12 -7.02 -6.92
CA GLU A 102 -13.85 -6.69 -5.51
C GLU A 102 -13.66 -7.92 -4.59
N ARG A 103 -14.43 -9.00 -4.82
CA ARG A 103 -14.24 -10.24 -4.02
C ARG A 103 -12.97 -11.00 -4.39
N LEU A 104 -12.52 -10.90 -5.64
CA LEU A 104 -11.24 -11.48 -6.06
C LEU A 104 -10.08 -10.64 -5.54
N GLU A 105 -10.21 -9.32 -5.55
CA GLU A 105 -9.29 -8.36 -4.95
C GLU A 105 -9.08 -8.69 -3.47
N PHE A 106 -10.16 -8.78 -2.69
CA PHE A 106 -10.10 -9.13 -1.26
C PHE A 106 -9.32 -10.43 -0.99
N LEU A 107 -9.59 -11.47 -1.78
CA LEU A 107 -8.87 -12.75 -1.62
C LEU A 107 -7.42 -12.65 -2.07
N GLY A 108 -7.19 -12.00 -3.21
CA GLY A 108 -5.87 -11.86 -3.81
C GLY A 108 -4.91 -11.01 -2.99
N ASP A 109 -5.41 -9.98 -2.30
CA ASP A 109 -4.62 -9.19 -1.35
C ASP A 109 -4.01 -10.10 -0.27
N GLY A 110 -4.82 -10.94 0.38
CA GLY A 110 -4.34 -11.89 1.39
C GLY A 110 -3.34 -12.90 0.85
N VAL A 111 -3.57 -13.43 -0.36
CA VAL A 111 -2.65 -14.36 -1.03
C VAL A 111 -1.33 -13.66 -1.37
N LEU A 112 -1.39 -12.48 -1.96
CA LEU A 112 -0.23 -11.65 -2.33
C LEU A 112 0.60 -11.28 -1.10
N GLU A 113 -0.05 -10.86 -0.02
CA GLU A 113 0.63 -10.51 1.23
C GLU A 113 1.37 -11.70 1.84
N CYS A 114 0.74 -12.87 1.85
CA CYS A 114 1.39 -14.10 2.34
C CYS A 114 2.61 -14.47 1.47
N ILE A 115 2.47 -14.43 0.14
CA ILE A 115 3.56 -14.72 -0.79
C ILE A 115 4.71 -13.71 -0.61
N ALA A 116 4.41 -12.42 -0.49
CA ALA A 116 5.42 -11.38 -0.30
C ALA A 116 6.23 -11.59 0.99
N LYS A 117 5.56 -11.94 2.10
CA LYS A 117 6.23 -12.27 3.37
C LYS A 117 7.14 -13.49 3.22
N PHE A 118 6.66 -14.56 2.60
CA PHE A 118 7.44 -15.77 2.35
C PHE A 118 8.65 -15.50 1.43
N TYR A 119 8.44 -14.71 0.36
CA TYR A 119 9.49 -14.32 -0.56
C TYR A 119 10.60 -13.51 0.14
N LEU A 120 10.24 -12.51 0.96
CA LEU A 120 11.20 -11.70 1.70
C LEU A 120 11.96 -12.52 2.74
N TYR A 121 11.27 -13.39 3.48
CA TYR A 121 11.89 -14.29 4.45
C TYR A 121 12.97 -15.17 3.80
N LYS A 122 12.68 -15.74 2.63
CA LYS A 122 13.62 -16.54 1.86
C LYS A 122 14.77 -15.71 1.28
N ARG A 123 14.48 -14.50 0.78
CA ARG A 123 15.46 -13.65 0.09
C ARG A 123 16.44 -12.98 1.04
N PHE A 124 16.00 -12.62 2.23
CA PHE A 124 16.77 -11.89 3.22
C PHE A 124 16.92 -12.65 4.54
N PRO A 125 17.65 -13.79 4.55
CA PRO A 125 17.70 -14.71 5.71
C PRO A 125 18.36 -14.11 6.96
N LYS A 126 19.07 -12.98 6.81
CA LYS A 126 19.73 -12.26 7.91
C LYS A 126 19.01 -10.97 8.31
N ALA A 127 17.91 -10.64 7.65
CA ALA A 127 17.16 -9.43 7.95
C ALA A 127 16.26 -9.64 9.17
N ASP A 128 16.08 -8.58 9.95
CA ASP A 128 15.16 -8.58 11.07
C ASP A 128 13.68 -8.44 10.61
N GLU A 129 12.77 -8.70 11.53
CA GLU A 129 11.33 -8.61 11.29
C GLU A 129 10.89 -7.23 10.80
N GLY A 130 11.49 -6.17 11.33
CA GLY A 130 11.13 -4.83 10.94
C GLY A 130 11.53 -4.45 9.53
N PHE A 131 12.77 -4.81 9.09
CA PHE A 131 13.15 -4.64 7.69
C PHE A 131 12.20 -5.40 6.75
N MET A 132 11.84 -6.63 7.11
CA MET A 132 10.91 -7.43 6.31
C MET A 132 9.51 -6.80 6.26
N THR A 133 9.04 -6.24 7.38
CA THR A 133 7.74 -5.55 7.47
C THR A 133 7.72 -4.28 6.63
N ASP A 134 8.71 -3.41 6.77
CA ASP A 134 8.81 -2.17 6.00
C ASP A 134 8.94 -2.46 4.50
N THR A 135 9.77 -3.43 4.13
CA THR A 135 9.95 -3.85 2.74
C THR A 135 8.67 -4.44 2.17
N LYS A 136 7.95 -5.28 2.94
CA LYS A 136 6.66 -5.83 2.53
C LYS A 136 5.65 -4.72 2.25
N ILE A 137 5.51 -3.74 3.14
CA ILE A 137 4.60 -2.61 2.96
C ILE A 137 4.91 -1.88 1.65
N GLU A 138 6.19 -1.62 1.36
CA GLU A 138 6.60 -0.93 0.13
C GLU A 138 6.33 -1.76 -1.13
N LEU A 139 6.48 -3.08 -1.05
CA LEU A 139 6.23 -4.00 -2.17
C LEU A 139 4.76 -4.10 -2.53
N VAL A 140 3.89 -4.34 -1.52
CA VAL A 140 2.48 -4.67 -1.76
C VAL A 140 1.55 -3.46 -1.70
N LYS A 141 2.04 -2.25 -1.46
CA LYS A 141 1.18 -1.08 -1.55
C LYS A 141 0.63 -0.92 -2.96
N ASN A 142 -0.64 -0.51 -3.06
CA ASN A 142 -1.36 -0.44 -4.33
C ASN A 142 -0.66 0.41 -5.39
N GLU A 143 0.10 1.44 -5.02
CA GLU A 143 0.87 2.24 -5.96
C GLU A 143 2.04 1.46 -6.58
N SER A 144 2.73 0.63 -5.79
CA SER A 144 3.86 -0.18 -6.25
C SER A 144 3.41 -1.31 -7.17
N ILE A 145 2.45 -2.12 -6.72
CA ILE A 145 1.90 -3.22 -7.54
C ILE A 145 1.10 -2.70 -8.74
N GLY A 146 0.47 -1.52 -8.62
CA GLY A 146 -0.22 -0.87 -9.73
C GLY A 146 0.72 -0.39 -10.83
N ARG A 147 1.93 0.06 -10.51
CA ARG A 147 2.98 0.35 -11.48
C ARG A 147 3.41 -0.92 -12.20
N ILE A 148 3.62 -2.01 -11.47
CA ILE A 148 3.90 -3.33 -12.05
C ILE A 148 2.76 -3.77 -12.98
N ALA A 149 1.51 -3.65 -12.55
CA ALA A 149 0.34 -3.97 -13.37
C ALA A 149 0.28 -3.15 -14.68
N MET A 150 0.68 -1.87 -14.62
CA MET A 150 0.81 -1.02 -15.81
C MET A 150 1.90 -1.53 -16.75
N GLU A 151 3.08 -1.86 -16.24
CA GLU A 151 4.21 -2.41 -17.02
C GLU A 151 3.87 -3.77 -17.62
N MET A 152 3.11 -4.60 -16.91
CA MET A 152 2.57 -5.87 -17.42
C MET A 152 1.53 -5.66 -18.52
N GLY A 153 0.97 -4.46 -18.66
CA GLY A 153 -0.06 -4.13 -19.63
C GLY A 153 -1.48 -4.54 -19.23
N LEU A 154 -1.74 -4.87 -17.96
CA LEU A 154 -3.06 -5.31 -17.48
C LEU A 154 -4.14 -4.24 -17.68
N HIS A 155 -3.79 -2.96 -17.64
CA HIS A 155 -4.69 -1.83 -17.88
C HIS A 155 -5.44 -1.89 -19.20
N LYS A 156 -4.91 -2.59 -20.22
CA LYS A 156 -5.51 -2.71 -21.56
C LYS A 156 -6.86 -3.40 -21.54
N TRP A 157 -7.06 -4.31 -20.60
CA TRP A 157 -8.29 -5.11 -20.47
C TRP A 157 -9.17 -4.68 -19.29
N PHE A 158 -8.81 -3.58 -18.61
CA PHE A 158 -9.55 -3.10 -17.46
C PHE A 158 -10.90 -2.54 -17.90
N MET A 159 -11.99 -3.21 -17.51
CA MET A 159 -13.38 -2.88 -17.85
C MET A 159 -13.91 -1.85 -16.87
N ILE A 160 -14.05 -0.61 -17.32
CA ILE A 160 -14.49 0.54 -16.52
C ILE A 160 -15.57 1.34 -17.26
N SER A 161 -16.41 2.07 -16.52
CA SER A 161 -17.43 2.92 -17.15
C SER A 161 -16.80 4.11 -17.89
N LYS A 162 -17.54 4.68 -18.83
CA LYS A 162 -17.15 5.87 -19.59
C LYS A 162 -16.73 7.03 -18.70
N HIS A 163 -17.47 7.27 -17.64
CA HIS A 163 -17.14 8.33 -16.68
C HIS A 163 -15.82 8.08 -15.94
N THR A 164 -15.57 6.84 -15.49
CA THR A 164 -14.32 6.51 -14.83
C THR A 164 -13.12 6.54 -15.78
N GLU A 165 -13.35 6.27 -17.07
CA GLU A 165 -12.34 6.48 -18.12
C GLU A 165 -11.97 7.97 -18.24
N GLN A 166 -12.96 8.87 -18.26
CA GLN A 166 -12.74 10.32 -18.30
C GLN A 166 -11.95 10.84 -17.10
N LYS A 167 -12.04 10.16 -15.96
CA LYS A 167 -11.22 10.43 -14.77
C LYS A 167 -9.83 9.78 -14.81
N ASN A 168 -9.42 9.23 -15.94
CA ASN A 168 -8.14 8.52 -16.12
C ASN A 168 -7.93 7.34 -15.16
N LEU A 169 -9.02 6.63 -14.78
CA LEU A 169 -8.93 5.51 -13.85
C LEU A 169 -8.06 4.36 -14.40
N ARG A 170 -8.06 4.16 -15.72
CA ARG A 170 -7.28 3.13 -16.42
C ARG A 170 -5.77 3.25 -16.19
N SER A 171 -5.27 4.44 -15.89
CA SER A 171 -3.87 4.72 -15.57
C SER A 171 -3.61 4.98 -14.07
N ASN A 172 -4.63 4.88 -13.24
CA ASN A 172 -4.50 5.10 -11.81
C ASN A 172 -3.84 3.90 -11.12
N HIS A 173 -2.62 4.08 -10.60
CA HIS A 173 -1.85 2.99 -9.99
C HIS A 173 -2.55 2.33 -8.81
N LYS A 174 -3.28 3.07 -7.97
CA LYS A 174 -4.07 2.45 -6.88
C LYS A 174 -5.10 1.47 -7.40
N LYS A 175 -5.81 1.84 -8.46
CA LYS A 175 -6.83 0.97 -9.05
C LYS A 175 -6.23 -0.18 -9.85
N LEU A 176 -5.07 0.03 -10.45
CA LEU A 176 -4.31 -1.06 -11.07
C LEU A 176 -3.71 -2.03 -10.04
N GLY A 177 -3.39 -1.55 -8.84
CA GLY A 177 -3.05 -2.41 -7.70
C GLY A 177 -4.19 -3.36 -7.35
N CYS A 178 -5.40 -2.83 -7.15
CA CYS A 178 -6.61 -3.63 -6.93
C CYS A 178 -6.88 -4.63 -8.07
N LEU A 179 -6.61 -4.23 -9.32
CA LEU A 179 -6.71 -5.13 -10.48
C LEU A 179 -5.71 -6.28 -10.39
N PHE A 180 -4.45 -6.01 -10.02
CA PHE A 180 -3.42 -7.03 -9.86
C PHE A 180 -3.77 -8.02 -8.75
N GLU A 181 -4.21 -7.53 -7.59
CA GLU A 181 -4.71 -8.36 -6.50
C GLU A 181 -5.86 -9.26 -6.97
N ALA A 182 -6.83 -8.70 -7.68
CA ALA A 182 -7.94 -9.48 -8.24
C ALA A 182 -7.46 -10.55 -9.23
N PHE A 183 -6.43 -10.27 -10.01
CA PHE A 183 -5.81 -11.24 -10.92
C PHE A 183 -5.13 -12.39 -10.17
N VAL A 184 -4.37 -12.07 -9.12
CA VAL A 184 -3.76 -13.07 -8.22
C VAL A 184 -4.84 -13.93 -7.55
N GLY A 185 -5.94 -13.33 -7.09
CA GLY A 185 -7.07 -14.05 -6.54
C GLY A 185 -7.75 -14.99 -7.54
N ALA A 186 -7.86 -14.56 -8.81
CA ALA A 186 -8.38 -15.41 -9.88
C ALA A 186 -7.46 -16.60 -10.17
N LEU A 187 -6.15 -16.37 -10.26
CA LEU A 187 -5.13 -17.40 -10.44
C LEU A 187 -5.15 -18.43 -9.30
N PHE A 188 -5.20 -17.95 -8.06
CA PHE A 188 -5.31 -18.80 -6.88
C PHE A 188 -6.54 -19.72 -6.93
N LEU A 189 -7.72 -19.19 -7.25
CA LEU A 189 -8.95 -19.97 -7.31
C LEU A 189 -8.98 -20.94 -8.49
N ASP A 190 -8.43 -20.57 -9.64
CA ASP A 190 -8.39 -21.42 -10.84
C ASP A 190 -7.67 -22.74 -10.55
N PHE A 191 -6.56 -22.69 -9.83
CA PHE A 191 -5.77 -23.87 -9.51
C PHE A 191 -6.22 -24.59 -8.24
N ASN A 192 -6.96 -23.94 -7.36
CA ASN A 192 -7.56 -24.62 -6.22
C ASN A 192 -8.83 -25.37 -6.57
N ARG A 193 -9.49 -25.07 -7.69
CA ARG A 193 -10.75 -25.67 -8.16
C ARG A 193 -11.83 -25.68 -7.08
N VAL A 194 -11.87 -24.62 -6.26
CA VAL A 194 -12.84 -24.53 -5.18
C VAL A 194 -14.22 -24.34 -5.76
N THR A 195 -15.06 -25.35 -5.63
CA THR A 195 -16.49 -25.23 -5.86
C THR A 195 -17.14 -24.81 -4.54
N ILE A 196 -17.39 -23.51 -4.40
CA ILE A 196 -18.21 -23.05 -3.28
C ILE A 196 -19.66 -23.30 -3.68
N HIS A 197 -20.19 -24.39 -3.24
CA HIS A 197 -21.61 -24.68 -3.37
C HIS A 197 -22.18 -24.95 -2.00
N ASP A 198 -23.28 -24.28 -1.67
CA ASP A 198 -23.92 -24.70 -0.49
C ASP A 198 -25.31 -24.20 -0.24
N GLU A 199 -26.24 -25.02 0.05
CA GLU A 199 -27.33 -24.79 1.01
C GLU A 199 -27.65 -26.00 1.84
N ALA A 200 -27.29 -27.21 1.38
CA ALA A 200 -27.64 -28.45 2.05
C ALA A 200 -26.44 -29.37 2.37
N HIS A 201 -25.29 -29.08 1.83
CA HIS A 201 -24.09 -29.92 1.88
C HIS A 201 -22.90 -29.24 2.51
N TRP A 202 -23.11 -28.62 3.67
CA TRP A 202 -22.09 -27.94 4.43
C TRP A 202 -20.82 -28.77 4.54
N PHE A 203 -19.77 -28.39 3.84
CA PHE A 203 -18.41 -28.89 3.91
C PHE A 203 -18.11 -30.28 3.30
N ASP A 204 -19.05 -31.03 2.79
CA ASP A 204 -18.78 -32.38 2.28
C ASP A 204 -18.02 -32.41 0.94
N GLN A 205 -18.05 -31.31 0.17
CA GLN A 205 -17.28 -31.17 -1.08
C GLN A 205 -16.47 -29.89 -1.15
N MET A 206 -16.17 -29.31 -0.02
CA MET A 206 -15.96 -27.89 0.10
C MET A 206 -14.60 -27.40 -0.21
N PHE A 207 -13.60 -28.15 0.06
CA PHE A 207 -12.23 -27.70 -0.02
C PHE A 207 -11.37 -28.75 -0.73
N GLN A 208 -11.53 -28.84 -2.02
CA GLN A 208 -10.44 -29.39 -2.81
C GLN A 208 -9.33 -28.33 -2.86
N CYS A 209 -8.42 -28.39 -1.89
CA CYS A 209 -7.20 -27.61 -1.94
C CYS A 209 -6.35 -28.14 -3.10
N GLY A 210 -6.22 -27.33 -4.14
CA GLY A 210 -5.29 -27.58 -5.23
C GLY A 210 -3.97 -26.83 -5.02
N PRO A 211 -3.06 -26.84 -6.02
CA PRO A 211 -1.77 -26.13 -5.98
C PRO A 211 -1.89 -24.62 -6.22
N GLY A 212 -3.07 -24.02 -5.97
CA GLY A 212 -3.33 -22.62 -6.27
C GLY A 212 -2.38 -21.65 -5.60
N PHE A 213 -1.99 -21.92 -4.34
CA PHE A 213 -1.00 -21.10 -3.64
C PHE A 213 0.38 -21.20 -4.30
N GLN A 214 0.83 -22.42 -4.63
CA GLN A 214 2.12 -22.64 -5.26
C GLN A 214 2.21 -21.99 -6.65
N VAL A 215 1.14 -22.06 -7.43
CA VAL A 215 1.10 -21.43 -8.76
C VAL A 215 1.06 -19.90 -8.63
N ALA A 216 0.27 -19.36 -7.72
CA ALA A 216 0.26 -17.94 -7.41
C ALA A 216 1.64 -17.46 -6.91
N GLN A 217 2.32 -18.25 -6.09
CA GLN A 217 3.67 -17.97 -5.61
C GLN A 217 4.67 -17.91 -6.76
N LEU A 218 4.70 -18.91 -7.65
CA LEU A 218 5.59 -18.93 -8.81
C LEU A 218 5.38 -17.68 -9.69
N PHE A 219 4.13 -17.31 -9.92
CA PHE A 219 3.77 -16.13 -10.69
C PHE A 219 4.26 -14.83 -10.02
N VAL A 220 3.92 -14.63 -8.76
CA VAL A 220 4.26 -13.39 -8.02
C VAL A 220 5.78 -13.28 -7.83
N GLU A 221 6.49 -14.36 -7.49
CA GLU A 221 7.95 -14.35 -7.37
C GLU A 221 8.60 -13.95 -8.70
N ALA A 222 8.14 -14.51 -9.85
CA ALA A 222 8.64 -14.13 -11.17
C ALA A 222 8.34 -12.67 -11.54
N VAL A 223 7.17 -12.15 -11.12
CA VAL A 223 6.82 -10.73 -11.26
C VAL A 223 7.77 -9.86 -10.44
N PHE A 224 8.01 -10.19 -9.18
CA PHE A 224 8.91 -9.44 -8.31
C PHE A 224 10.35 -9.45 -8.82
N ASP A 225 10.86 -10.60 -9.25
CA ASP A 225 12.22 -10.71 -9.78
C ASP A 225 12.41 -9.88 -11.06
N ARG A 226 11.36 -9.71 -11.84
CA ARG A 226 11.42 -8.98 -13.13
C ARG A 226 11.23 -7.48 -13.00
N HIS A 227 10.39 -7.03 -12.08
CA HIS A 227 9.94 -5.63 -12.02
C HIS A 227 10.50 -4.84 -10.85
N ILE A 228 11.12 -5.50 -9.85
CA ILE A 228 11.61 -4.83 -8.66
C ILE A 228 13.11 -4.63 -8.73
N ASP A 229 13.54 -3.39 -8.61
CA ASP A 229 14.94 -3.06 -8.41
C ASP A 229 15.33 -3.25 -6.92
N TRP A 230 15.79 -4.45 -6.61
CA TRP A 230 16.20 -4.84 -5.26
C TRP A 230 17.39 -4.03 -4.75
N THR A 231 18.26 -3.52 -5.65
CA THR A 231 19.40 -2.70 -5.24
C THR A 231 18.95 -1.35 -4.71
N ARG A 232 17.86 -0.83 -5.23
CA ARG A 232 17.24 0.40 -4.76
C ARG A 232 16.56 0.20 -3.40
N ILE A 233 15.79 -0.87 -3.23
CA ILE A 233 15.10 -1.18 -1.97
C ILE A 233 16.09 -1.38 -0.82
N THR A 234 17.19 -2.09 -1.05
CA THR A 234 18.21 -2.30 -0.02
C THR A 234 19.02 -1.05 0.31
N LYS A 235 19.09 -0.07 -0.62
CA LYS A 235 19.80 1.20 -0.40
C LYS A 235 18.90 2.32 0.16
N GLN A 236 17.61 2.25 -0.07
CA GLN A 236 16.61 3.26 0.35
C GLN A 236 15.76 2.70 1.51
N SER A 237 16.34 2.55 2.70
CA SER A 237 15.49 2.71 3.87
C SER A 237 15.39 4.22 4.14
N ASP A 238 14.45 4.92 3.53
CA ASP A 238 14.10 6.30 3.90
C ASP A 238 13.44 6.35 5.30
N ASN A 239 13.47 5.24 6.03
CA ASN A 239 13.02 5.15 7.40
C ASN A 239 14.17 5.43 8.35
N PHE A 240 14.43 6.70 8.61
CA PHE A 240 15.44 7.14 9.56
C PHE A 240 14.97 7.12 11.02
N LYS A 241 13.63 7.10 11.21
CA LYS A 241 13.03 7.12 12.57
C LYS A 241 13.35 5.85 13.35
N ARG A 242 13.26 4.69 12.71
CA ARG A 242 13.51 3.39 13.36
C ARG A 242 14.97 3.21 13.79
N PRO A 243 16.00 3.36 12.92
CA PRO A 243 17.39 3.25 13.34
C PRO A 243 17.77 4.21 14.48
N LEU A 244 17.24 5.44 14.44
CA LEU A 244 17.44 6.41 15.51
C LEU A 244 16.80 5.93 16.82
N GLN A 245 15.58 5.41 16.75
CA GLN A 245 14.88 4.88 17.92
C GLN A 245 15.63 3.70 18.54
N GLU A 246 16.08 2.74 17.74
CA GLU A 246 16.85 1.57 18.18
C GLU A 246 18.15 2.00 18.86
N LEU A 247 18.86 2.97 18.27
CA LEU A 247 20.09 3.51 18.84
C LEU A 247 19.83 4.18 20.21
N LEU A 248 18.85 5.08 20.30
CA LEU A 248 18.54 5.77 21.55
C LEU A 248 17.98 4.82 22.62
N GLN A 249 17.21 3.81 22.23
CA GLN A 249 16.74 2.77 23.14
C GLN A 249 17.87 1.91 23.67
N SER A 250 18.84 1.53 22.82
CA SER A 250 19.96 0.70 23.25
C SER A 250 20.85 1.43 24.24
N GLU A 251 21.14 2.71 24.00
CA GLU A 251 22.10 3.50 24.78
C GLU A 251 21.45 4.19 26.01
N PHE A 252 20.27 4.80 25.81
CA PHE A 252 19.65 5.63 26.85
C PHE A 252 18.33 5.07 27.39
N LYS A 253 17.84 3.92 26.89
CA LYS A 253 16.56 3.31 27.29
C LYS A 253 15.37 4.23 27.07
N THR A 254 15.42 5.10 26.07
CA THR A 254 14.38 6.06 25.71
C THR A 254 14.13 6.07 24.20
N THR A 255 13.02 6.69 23.80
CA THR A 255 12.67 6.94 22.38
C THR A 255 12.94 8.40 22.04
N PRO A 256 13.25 8.71 20.75
CA PRO A 256 13.35 10.10 20.31
C PRO A 256 12.02 10.84 20.50
N HIS A 257 12.10 12.04 21.04
CA HIS A 257 10.96 12.93 21.12
C HIS A 257 10.89 13.79 19.84
N ILE A 258 9.79 13.72 19.11
CA ILE A 258 9.60 14.44 17.85
C ILE A 258 8.47 15.44 18.02
N MET A 259 8.73 16.72 17.72
CA MET A 259 7.75 17.80 17.87
C MET A 259 7.87 18.83 16.75
N GLU A 260 6.81 19.57 16.51
CA GLU A 260 6.83 20.75 15.64
C GLU A 260 7.65 21.86 16.28
N MET A 261 8.60 22.43 15.52
CA MET A 261 9.39 23.58 15.95
C MET A 261 8.67 24.88 15.63
N GLU A 262 7.96 24.93 14.52
CA GLU A 262 7.20 26.09 14.03
C GLU A 262 5.85 25.62 13.50
N SER A 263 4.83 26.46 13.62
CA SER A 263 3.49 26.16 13.11
C SER A 263 3.52 25.97 11.58
N PHE A 264 2.76 25.03 11.07
CA PHE A 264 2.61 24.77 9.64
C PHE A 264 2.23 26.04 8.86
N THR A 265 2.91 26.26 7.75
CA THR A 265 2.53 27.27 6.76
C THR A 265 2.47 26.63 5.37
N GLN A 266 1.64 27.19 4.46
CA GLN A 266 1.56 26.66 3.09
C GLN A 266 2.87 26.82 2.31
N GLU A 267 3.68 27.82 2.63
CA GLU A 267 4.95 28.09 1.97
C GLU A 267 6.06 27.17 2.50
N ASN A 268 6.15 27.02 3.82
CA ASN A 268 7.26 26.32 4.48
C ASN A 268 6.96 24.85 4.80
N GLY A 269 5.67 24.44 4.83
CA GLY A 269 5.28 23.11 5.22
C GLY A 269 5.43 22.86 6.73
N TYR A 270 5.73 21.60 7.09
CA TYR A 270 5.98 21.18 8.47
C TYR A 270 7.46 21.30 8.78
N HIS A 271 7.81 21.93 9.90
CA HIS A 271 9.16 21.98 10.45
C HIS A 271 9.23 21.15 11.74
N MET A 272 9.86 19.98 11.66
CA MET A 272 9.93 19.01 12.77
C MET A 272 11.32 19.00 13.39
N GLY A 273 11.36 18.90 14.71
CA GLY A 273 12.59 18.71 15.49
C GLY A 273 12.61 17.38 16.19
N VAL A 274 13.80 16.79 16.34
CA VAL A 274 14.07 15.55 17.06
C VAL A 274 14.95 15.84 18.26
N TYR A 275 14.57 15.28 19.41
CA TYR A 275 15.18 15.57 20.70
C TYR A 275 15.44 14.30 21.52
N LEU A 276 16.53 14.31 22.28
CA LEU A 276 16.77 13.36 23.37
C LEU A 276 16.29 13.98 24.67
N CYS A 277 15.26 13.38 25.28
CA CYS A 277 14.71 13.82 26.54
C CYS A 277 14.91 12.73 27.59
N LEU A 278 15.65 13.01 28.65
CA LEU A 278 15.92 12.08 29.75
C LEU A 278 15.65 12.78 31.09
N GLY A 279 15.14 12.01 32.05
CA GLY A 279 14.95 12.45 33.43
C GLY A 279 13.88 13.53 33.65
N GLN A 280 13.06 13.81 32.65
CA GLN A 280 11.95 14.76 32.74
C GLN A 280 10.80 14.38 31.80
N SER A 281 9.61 14.93 32.05
CA SER A 281 8.48 14.76 31.13
C SER A 281 8.68 15.57 29.85
N THR A 282 8.21 15.04 28.73
CA THR A 282 8.19 15.74 27.44
C THR A 282 6.99 16.68 27.29
N HIS A 283 6.00 16.58 28.18
CA HIS A 283 4.82 17.44 28.13
C HIS A 283 5.15 18.88 28.58
N GLY A 284 4.83 19.83 27.73
CA GLY A 284 4.99 21.26 28.02
C GLY A 284 6.40 21.80 27.87
N VAL A 285 7.34 21.04 27.35
CA VAL A 285 8.72 21.52 27.08
C VAL A 285 8.77 22.09 25.68
N HIS A 286 9.14 23.39 25.56
CA HIS A 286 9.26 24.07 24.28
C HIS A 286 10.66 23.88 23.67
N HIS A 287 10.77 23.89 22.34
CA HIS A 287 12.06 23.68 21.64
C HIS A 287 13.14 24.70 22.05
N SER A 288 12.76 25.93 22.40
CA SER A 288 13.68 26.98 22.87
C SER A 288 14.38 26.66 24.20
N GLU A 289 13.86 25.69 24.97
CA GLU A 289 14.44 25.26 26.25
C GLU A 289 15.49 24.16 26.06
N THR A 290 15.73 23.75 24.84
CA THR A 290 16.63 22.64 24.53
C THR A 290 18.10 23.07 24.57
N MET A 291 18.94 22.13 24.95
CA MET A 291 20.39 22.26 24.78
C MET A 291 20.74 22.06 23.29
N SER A 292 21.53 22.96 22.71
CA SER A 292 22.00 22.80 21.34
C SER A 292 22.93 21.59 21.20
N ARG A 293 22.86 20.89 20.06
CA ARG A 293 23.67 19.69 19.76
C ARG A 293 25.17 19.90 19.88
N GLY A 294 25.69 21.08 19.57
CA GLY A 294 27.13 21.40 19.68
C GLY A 294 27.68 21.45 21.09
N LYS A 295 26.87 21.31 22.14
CA LYS A 295 27.33 21.27 23.53
C LYS A 295 27.74 19.86 23.98
N MET A 296 27.41 18.82 23.22
CA MET A 296 27.75 17.43 23.52
C MET A 296 28.46 16.84 22.32
N ASP A 297 29.64 16.28 22.53
CA ASP A 297 30.49 15.72 21.47
C ASP A 297 30.69 14.19 21.60
N SER A 298 30.14 13.60 22.65
CA SER A 298 30.20 12.15 22.89
C SER A 298 29.03 11.65 23.73
N PHE A 299 28.69 10.37 23.61
CA PHE A 299 27.71 9.69 24.48
C PHE A 299 28.16 9.73 25.95
N GLU A 300 29.48 9.61 26.20
CA GLU A 300 30.05 9.69 27.56
C GLU A 300 29.72 11.04 28.22
N GLN A 301 29.82 12.15 27.47
CA GLN A 301 29.45 13.46 28.01
C GLN A 301 27.94 13.55 28.33
N ILE A 302 27.08 12.98 27.50
CA ILE A 302 25.64 12.93 27.76
C ILE A 302 25.38 12.15 29.06
N HIS A 303 26.05 10.98 29.24
CA HIS A 303 25.93 10.20 30.47
C HIS A 303 26.45 10.95 31.70
N LYS A 304 27.59 11.64 31.61
CA LYS A 304 28.17 12.46 32.71
C LYS A 304 27.21 13.61 33.08
N HIS A 305 26.60 14.26 32.06
CA HIS A 305 25.62 15.31 32.29
C HIS A 305 24.38 14.77 33.02
N MET A 306 23.88 13.59 32.58
CA MET A 306 22.78 12.93 33.25
C MET A 306 23.09 12.50 34.69
N ALA A 307 24.31 12.03 34.95
CA ALA A 307 24.75 11.65 36.31
C ALA A 307 24.72 12.85 37.27
N TYR A 308 25.08 14.04 36.77
CA TYR A 308 25.16 15.25 37.58
C TYR A 308 23.81 15.97 37.71
N TYR A 309 23.18 16.32 36.57
CA TYR A 309 21.99 17.16 36.53
C TYR A 309 20.67 16.38 36.61
N LYS A 310 20.72 15.05 36.49
CA LYS A 310 19.56 14.14 36.51
C LYS A 310 18.54 14.33 35.38
N LYS A 311 18.72 15.33 34.52
CA LYS A 311 17.88 15.63 33.36
C LYS A 311 18.68 16.18 32.20
N ILE A 312 18.22 15.91 30.99
CA ILE A 312 18.72 16.52 29.76
C ILE A 312 17.59 16.63 28.73
N TYR A 313 17.58 17.74 28.02
CA TYR A 313 16.75 17.94 26.85
C TYR A 313 17.63 18.47 25.71
N LEU A 314 18.11 17.57 24.88
CA LEU A 314 19.12 17.82 23.86
C LEU A 314 18.48 17.79 22.47
N PHE A 315 18.69 18.85 21.67
CA PHE A 315 18.32 18.90 20.27
C PHE A 315 19.28 18.02 19.47
N LEU A 316 18.71 17.10 18.64
CA LEU A 316 19.47 16.18 17.81
C LEU A 316 19.44 16.57 16.34
N GLY A 317 18.30 17.00 15.82
CA GLY A 317 18.18 17.34 14.41
C GLY A 317 16.83 17.93 14.03
N SER A 318 16.73 18.51 12.84
CA SER A 318 15.51 19.07 12.29
C SER A 318 15.30 18.73 10.83
N GLY A 319 14.05 18.83 10.37
CA GLY A 319 13.69 18.59 8.98
C GLY A 319 12.43 19.35 8.59
N GLN A 320 12.41 19.82 7.34
CA GLN A 320 11.30 20.60 6.80
C GLN A 320 10.79 19.97 5.51
N HIS A 321 9.46 19.76 5.43
CA HIS A 321 8.84 19.18 4.24
C HIS A 321 7.35 19.55 4.17
N LYS A 322 6.76 19.48 2.97
CA LYS A 322 5.33 19.72 2.75
C LYS A 322 4.41 18.74 3.47
N THR A 323 4.88 17.52 3.76
CA THR A 323 4.14 16.51 4.52
C THR A 323 4.84 16.26 5.86
N LYS A 324 4.06 16.09 6.93
CA LYS A 324 4.57 15.88 8.29
C LYS A 324 5.46 14.64 8.38
N ILE A 325 5.05 13.53 7.76
CA ILE A 325 5.81 12.26 7.78
C ILE A 325 7.21 12.45 7.18
N ASN A 326 7.32 13.11 6.03
CA ASN A 326 8.63 13.33 5.40
C ASN A 326 9.48 14.34 6.19
N ALA A 327 8.86 15.35 6.81
CA ALA A 327 9.57 16.28 7.70
C ALA A 327 10.15 15.54 8.92
N GLU A 328 9.40 14.62 9.54
CA GLU A 328 9.87 13.75 10.61
C GLU A 328 11.05 12.86 10.15
N GLN A 329 10.96 12.25 8.97
CA GLN A 329 12.06 11.43 8.43
C GLN A 329 13.32 12.24 8.17
N MET A 330 13.19 13.45 7.61
CA MET A 330 14.33 14.36 7.39
C MET A 330 14.96 14.80 8.72
N ALA A 331 14.14 15.09 9.73
CA ALA A 331 14.60 15.43 11.06
C ALA A 331 15.36 14.27 11.72
N CYS A 332 14.84 13.04 11.57
CA CYS A 332 15.51 11.83 12.07
C CYS A 332 16.84 11.56 11.32
N LYS A 333 16.90 11.85 10.02
CA LYS A 333 18.14 11.76 9.23
C LYS A 333 19.20 12.69 9.76
N ASP A 334 18.87 13.98 9.93
CA ASP A 334 19.77 14.99 10.49
C ASP A 334 20.24 14.60 11.93
N ALA A 335 19.31 14.05 12.73
CA ALA A 335 19.64 13.53 14.05
C ALA A 335 20.62 12.34 14.00
N ILE A 336 20.45 11.40 13.08
CA ILE A 336 21.37 10.28 12.89
C ILE A 336 22.76 10.79 12.45
N ASP A 337 22.81 11.74 11.53
CA ASP A 337 24.06 12.31 11.04
C ASP A 337 24.82 13.01 12.18
N TYR A 338 24.11 13.76 13.04
CA TYR A 338 24.70 14.30 14.26
C TYR A 338 25.23 13.23 15.21
N VAL A 339 24.41 12.21 15.51
CA VAL A 339 24.81 11.14 16.44
C VAL A 339 26.00 10.37 15.89
N LYS A 340 26.11 10.14 14.58
CA LYS A 340 27.27 9.54 13.92
C LYS A 340 28.53 10.41 14.02
N SER A 341 28.40 11.69 14.21
CA SER A 341 29.52 12.62 14.37
C SER A 341 30.10 12.64 15.80
N LEU A 342 29.44 12.00 16.76
CA LEU A 342 29.95 11.90 18.13
C LEU A 342 31.20 11.02 18.18
N ARG A 343 32.20 11.43 18.97
CA ARG A 343 33.55 10.83 18.98
C ARG A 343 33.58 9.33 19.33
N ASP A 344 32.63 8.91 20.17
CA ASP A 344 32.54 7.54 20.69
C ASP A 344 31.47 6.70 19.99
N PHE A 345 30.97 7.17 18.83
CA PHE A 345 29.90 6.49 18.07
C PHE A 345 30.28 5.05 17.70
N SER A 346 31.53 4.83 17.23
CA SER A 346 32.02 3.50 16.85
C SER A 346 31.94 2.51 18.00
N ASP A 347 32.35 2.93 19.20
CA ASP A 347 32.34 2.08 20.40
C ASP A 347 30.93 1.69 20.83
N VAL A 348 29.96 2.59 20.61
CA VAL A 348 28.55 2.34 20.92
C VAL A 348 27.94 1.35 19.94
N ILE A 349 28.20 1.49 18.63
CA ILE A 349 27.75 0.56 17.62
C ILE A 349 28.30 -0.84 17.82
N ASP A 350 29.60 -0.99 18.12
CA ASP A 350 30.19 -2.29 18.36
C ASP A 350 29.54 -3.02 19.55
N LYS A 351 29.20 -2.30 20.61
CA LYS A 351 28.44 -2.84 21.75
C LYS A 351 27.03 -3.27 21.38
N VAL A 352 26.34 -2.51 20.51
CA VAL A 352 25.01 -2.84 20.04
C VAL A 352 25.03 -4.10 19.19
N GLN A 353 26.00 -4.21 18.26
CA GLN A 353 26.13 -5.38 17.38
C GLN A 353 26.57 -6.65 18.18
N GLN A 354 27.44 -6.53 19.16
CA GLN A 354 27.81 -7.64 20.03
C GLN A 354 26.64 -8.16 20.86
N LYS A 355 25.74 -7.28 21.34
CA LYS A 355 24.51 -7.70 22.02
C LYS A 355 23.53 -8.40 21.09
N HIS A 356 23.42 -7.96 19.85
CA HIS A 356 22.56 -8.63 18.83
C HIS A 356 23.10 -10.04 18.48
N ASN A 357 24.40 -10.18 18.34
CA ASN A 357 25.04 -11.47 18.03
C ASN A 357 25.06 -12.45 19.23
N ALA A 358 24.86 -11.98 20.45
CA ALA A 358 24.80 -12.84 21.66
C ALA A 358 23.37 -13.42 21.88
N PHE A 359 22.36 -13.00 21.11
CA PHE A 359 20.98 -13.51 21.15
C PHE A 359 20.63 -14.38 19.93
N LEU A 360 21.58 -14.59 19.02
CA LEU A 360 21.51 -15.55 17.91
C LEU A 360 22.36 -16.79 18.22
#